data_f081abad8c8b3bfbccaddbaa3332dd65
#
_entry.id   f081abad8c8b3bfbccaddbaa3332dd65
#
_cell.length_a   1.000
_cell.length_b   1.000
_cell.length_c   1.000
_cell.angle_alpha   90.00
_cell.angle_beta   90.00
_cell.angle_gamma   90.00
#
_symmetry.space_group_name_H-M   'P 1'
#
loop_
_entity.id
_entity.type
_entity.pdbx_description
1 polymer ?
#
loop_
_entity_poly.entity_id
_entity_poly.type
_entity_poly.pdbx_seq_one_letter_code
_entity_poly.pdbx_strand_id
1 'polypeptide(L)'
;NFILLWLSGKKQITIGNRSLLPAFQLICVQNEKLGLDLSQLSPGDFRSTYNAQNIFSMGLNQITSTNHSIEVEGDSIEVREYSSKRVEDHAASLVYFHGGGWVIGNTDTHDNVCRYLCEKLNIKIFSVDYRLSPEFKFPTPLNDCLSAYEWVINNNEKLSIDPQKVSVGGDSAGGNLAASLCLIRKSEGKPLPQAQLLIYPVTDLRFITNSIQKECSEGFLLTKGMMEWFAGHYLDSDGLRDDARVSPLLAENVEGLPPAIVVTAGFDPLRDEGEAYSDKLKKANNEVTYIEFPRYIHGFFNMLQIPGVKQSV
;
A
#
# COMPACT_ATOMS: atom_id res chain seq x y z
N ASN A 1 15.29 23.70 -1.86
CA ASN A 1 15.16 22.87 -3.09
C ASN A 1 16.40 22.94 -3.99
N PHE A 2 17.02 24.12 -4.22
CA PHE A 2 18.23 24.25 -5.04
C PHE A 2 19.43 23.48 -4.44
N ILE A 3 19.61 23.54 -3.14
CA ILE A 3 20.69 22.84 -2.42
C ILE A 3 20.56 21.31 -2.61
N LEU A 4 19.36 20.74 -2.53
CA LEU A 4 19.15 19.30 -2.72
C LEU A 4 19.46 18.86 -4.16
N LEU A 5 19.11 19.68 -5.16
CA LEU A 5 19.50 19.42 -6.54
C LEU A 5 21.01 19.46 -6.72
N TRP A 6 21.70 20.45 -6.15
CA TRP A 6 23.14 20.54 -6.18
C TRP A 6 23.80 19.34 -5.49
N LEU A 7 23.30 18.91 -4.34
CA LEU A 7 23.77 17.72 -3.63
C LEU A 7 23.55 16.42 -4.41
N SER A 8 22.50 16.34 -5.24
CA SER A 8 22.29 15.18 -6.12
C SER A 8 23.35 15.05 -7.21
N GLY A 9 24.01 16.16 -7.58
CA GLY A 9 25.00 16.19 -8.66
C GLY A 9 24.41 15.95 -10.06
N LYS A 10 23.10 15.90 -10.18
CA LYS A 10 22.38 15.71 -11.47
C LYS A 10 21.48 16.93 -11.77
N LYS A 11 21.22 17.18 -13.05
CA LYS A 11 20.17 18.12 -13.46
C LYS A 11 18.81 17.62 -12.97
N GLN A 12 17.85 18.55 -12.84
CA GLN A 12 16.47 18.22 -12.50
C GLN A 12 15.94 17.09 -13.41
N ILE A 13 15.50 16.00 -12.81
CA ILE A 13 14.90 14.88 -13.53
C ILE A 13 13.46 15.26 -13.89
N THR A 14 13.12 15.08 -15.18
CA THR A 14 11.79 15.39 -15.72
C THR A 14 11.31 14.24 -16.62
N ILE A 15 10.00 13.97 -16.58
CA ILE A 15 9.31 13.06 -17.51
C ILE A 15 8.08 13.81 -18.01
N GLY A 16 8.05 14.14 -19.32
CA GLY A 16 7.02 15.01 -19.87
C GLY A 16 7.01 16.38 -19.18
N ASN A 17 5.89 16.77 -18.63
CA ASN A 17 5.71 18.03 -17.88
C ASN A 17 5.94 17.87 -16.35
N ARG A 18 6.28 16.69 -15.87
CA ARG A 18 6.51 16.39 -14.45
C ARG A 18 7.97 16.59 -14.10
N SER A 19 8.24 17.21 -12.96
CA SER A 19 9.59 17.38 -12.41
C SER A 19 9.68 16.73 -11.04
N LEU A 20 10.61 15.79 -10.86
CA LEU A 20 10.80 15.05 -9.61
C LEU A 20 11.09 16.01 -8.45
N LEU A 21 10.50 15.77 -7.28
CA LEU A 21 10.81 16.57 -6.11
C LEU A 21 12.30 16.44 -5.75
N PRO A 22 13.04 17.54 -5.53
CA PRO A 22 14.50 17.48 -5.30
C PRO A 22 14.93 16.55 -4.17
N ALA A 23 14.13 16.41 -3.11
CA ALA A 23 14.41 15.47 -2.03
C ALA A 23 14.36 14.02 -2.51
N PHE A 24 13.35 13.66 -3.30
CA PHE A 24 13.27 12.32 -3.91
C PHE A 24 14.35 12.09 -4.94
N GLN A 25 14.70 13.12 -5.74
CA GLN A 25 15.83 13.02 -6.67
C GLN A 25 17.13 12.69 -5.95
N LEU A 26 17.40 13.35 -4.83
CA LEU A 26 18.59 13.06 -4.02
C LEU A 26 18.61 11.61 -3.52
N ILE A 27 17.47 11.11 -3.01
CA ILE A 27 17.32 9.73 -2.55
C ILE A 27 17.56 8.73 -3.69
N CYS A 28 16.92 8.94 -4.84
CA CYS A 28 17.10 8.06 -6.00
C CYS A 28 18.56 8.00 -6.46
N VAL A 29 19.24 9.16 -6.53
CA VAL A 29 20.65 9.23 -6.93
C VAL A 29 21.57 8.59 -5.90
N GLN A 30 21.29 8.73 -4.61
CA GLN A 30 22.05 8.04 -3.56
C GLN A 30 21.88 6.53 -3.65
N ASN A 31 20.64 6.05 -3.84
CA ASN A 31 20.38 4.63 -4.01
C ASN A 31 21.10 4.05 -5.25
N GLU A 32 21.07 4.77 -6.38
CA GLU A 32 21.81 4.39 -7.59
C GLU A 32 23.34 4.27 -7.33
N LYS A 33 23.91 5.23 -6.59
CA LYS A 33 25.35 5.21 -6.24
C LYS A 33 25.74 4.04 -5.33
N LEU A 34 24.83 3.56 -4.49
CA LEU A 34 25.07 2.39 -3.64
C LEU A 34 25.14 1.11 -4.47
N GLY A 35 24.59 1.11 -5.69
CA GLY A 35 24.62 -0.04 -6.60
C GLY A 35 23.92 -1.27 -6.06
N LEU A 36 23.02 -1.11 -5.09
CA LEU A 36 22.29 -2.20 -4.48
C LEU A 36 21.16 -2.62 -5.42
N ASP A 37 21.33 -3.76 -6.05
CA ASP A 37 20.24 -4.45 -6.73
C ASP A 37 19.48 -5.32 -5.71
N LEU A 38 18.42 -4.76 -5.14
CA LEU A 38 17.64 -5.42 -4.11
C LEU A 38 16.96 -6.70 -4.63
N SER A 39 16.78 -6.84 -5.95
CA SER A 39 16.24 -8.06 -6.56
C SER A 39 17.20 -9.26 -6.52
N GLN A 40 18.47 -9.04 -6.17
CA GLN A 40 19.47 -10.09 -5.99
C GLN A 40 19.53 -10.60 -4.54
N LEU A 41 18.86 -9.93 -3.61
CA LEU A 41 18.85 -10.34 -2.21
C LEU A 41 17.92 -11.54 -2.00
N SER A 42 18.23 -12.37 -1.00
CA SER A 42 17.21 -13.30 -0.50
C SER A 42 16.06 -12.53 0.15
N PRO A 43 14.83 -13.10 0.20
CA PRO A 43 13.72 -12.46 0.92
C PRO A 43 14.06 -12.10 2.37
N GLY A 44 14.81 -12.94 3.08
CA GLY A 44 15.25 -12.70 4.46
C GLY A 44 16.20 -11.51 4.59
N ASP A 45 17.18 -11.39 3.69
CA ASP A 45 18.12 -10.27 3.69
C ASP A 45 17.44 -8.96 3.32
N PHE A 46 16.50 -9.02 2.35
CA PHE A 46 15.73 -7.85 1.97
C PHE A 46 14.83 -7.37 3.12
N ARG A 47 14.11 -8.29 3.81
CA ARG A 47 13.32 -7.96 5.01
C ARG A 47 14.18 -7.29 6.07
N SER A 48 15.34 -7.86 6.37
CA SER A 48 16.26 -7.32 7.38
C SER A 48 16.71 -5.91 7.04
N THR A 49 17.08 -5.67 5.77
CA THR A 49 17.50 -4.35 5.27
C THR A 49 16.35 -3.35 5.31
N TYR A 50 15.17 -3.74 4.84
CA TYR A 50 13.97 -2.89 4.80
C TYR A 50 13.51 -2.50 6.21
N ASN A 51 13.46 -3.46 7.13
CA ASN A 51 13.06 -3.24 8.51
C ASN A 51 14.03 -2.26 9.20
N ALA A 52 15.35 -2.43 9.02
CA ALA A 52 16.35 -1.54 9.62
C ALA A 52 16.24 -0.08 9.14
N GLN A 53 15.82 0.14 7.90
CA GLN A 53 15.65 1.48 7.33
C GLN A 53 14.37 2.20 7.81
N ASN A 54 13.38 1.47 8.29
CA ASN A 54 12.06 2.00 8.63
C ASN A 54 11.78 2.13 10.14
N ILE A 55 12.80 1.99 11.00
CA ILE A 55 12.68 2.15 12.48
C ILE A 55 12.62 3.64 12.91
N PHE A 56 12.27 4.54 12.05
CA PHE A 56 12.17 5.96 12.40
C PHE A 56 10.85 6.27 13.12
N SER A 57 10.92 6.89 14.31
CA SER A 57 9.72 7.33 15.04
C SER A 57 9.41 8.81 14.76
N MET A 58 8.19 9.10 14.35
CA MET A 58 7.69 10.48 14.16
C MET A 58 7.27 11.18 15.46
N GLY A 59 7.43 10.53 16.62
CA GLY A 59 7.08 11.12 17.91
C GLY A 59 5.57 11.32 18.14
N LEU A 60 4.72 10.56 17.49
CA LEU A 60 3.25 10.58 17.66
C LEU A 60 2.81 9.80 18.92
N ASN A 61 3.39 10.17 20.07
CA ASN A 61 3.21 9.44 21.34
C ASN A 61 1.78 9.53 21.91
N GLN A 62 0.95 10.45 21.43
CA GLN A 62 -0.47 10.57 21.78
C GLN A 62 -1.34 9.47 21.16
N ILE A 63 -0.82 8.74 20.18
CA ILE A 63 -1.48 7.57 19.58
C ILE A 63 -1.00 6.34 20.33
N THR A 64 -1.92 5.63 20.96
CA THR A 64 -1.66 4.34 21.60
C THR A 64 -1.77 3.21 20.59
N SER A 65 -1.07 2.11 20.84
CA SER A 65 -1.21 0.89 20.04
C SER A 65 -1.40 -0.34 20.94
N THR A 66 -2.21 -1.28 20.50
CA THR A 66 -2.48 -2.56 21.16
C THR A 66 -2.41 -3.68 20.12
N ASN A 67 -1.68 -4.74 20.41
CA ASN A 67 -1.59 -5.90 19.53
C ASN A 67 -2.66 -6.93 19.90
N HIS A 68 -3.33 -7.45 18.87
CA HIS A 68 -4.31 -8.53 18.98
C HIS A 68 -3.80 -9.72 18.15
N SER A 69 -3.76 -10.91 18.77
CA SER A 69 -3.56 -12.16 18.02
C SER A 69 -4.92 -12.65 17.54
N ILE A 70 -5.02 -12.95 16.26
CA ILE A 70 -6.24 -13.47 15.63
C ILE A 70 -5.97 -14.81 14.95
N GLU A 71 -6.90 -15.73 15.04
CA GLU A 71 -6.82 -17.01 14.37
C GLU A 71 -7.10 -16.84 12.86
N VAL A 72 -6.25 -17.46 12.04
CA VAL A 72 -6.41 -17.59 10.59
C VAL A 72 -6.26 -19.05 10.20
N GLU A 73 -6.46 -19.38 8.93
CA GLU A 73 -6.33 -20.76 8.47
C GLU A 73 -4.92 -21.31 8.74
N GLY A 74 -4.86 -22.28 9.66
CA GLY A 74 -3.64 -23.03 10.01
C GLY A 74 -2.64 -22.30 10.90
N ASP A 75 -2.93 -21.06 11.35
CA ASP A 75 -2.00 -20.27 12.17
C ASP A 75 -2.74 -19.12 12.90
N SER A 76 -1.96 -18.21 13.49
CA SER A 76 -2.42 -16.92 14.00
C SER A 76 -1.57 -15.78 13.44
N ILE A 77 -2.18 -14.60 13.25
CA ILE A 77 -1.49 -13.39 12.83
C ILE A 77 -1.74 -12.25 13.82
N GLU A 78 -0.91 -11.21 13.77
CA GLU A 78 -1.10 -10.01 14.58
C GLU A 78 -1.92 -8.95 13.85
N VAL A 79 -2.84 -8.31 14.56
CA VAL A 79 -3.51 -7.08 14.15
C VAL A 79 -3.20 -6.00 15.17
N ARG A 80 -2.54 -4.93 14.74
CA ARG A 80 -2.20 -3.79 15.61
C ARG A 80 -3.25 -2.71 15.51
N GLU A 81 -3.99 -2.49 16.61
CA GLU A 81 -4.93 -1.40 16.76
C GLU A 81 -4.20 -0.11 17.14
N TYR A 82 -4.49 1.00 16.46
CA TYR A 82 -4.08 2.35 16.84
C TYR A 82 -5.30 3.18 17.21
N SER A 83 -5.19 3.93 18.32
CA SER A 83 -6.24 4.79 18.80
C SER A 83 -5.68 6.02 19.52
N SER A 84 -6.49 7.03 19.70
CA SER A 84 -6.19 8.22 20.49
C SER A 84 -7.38 8.61 21.36
N LYS A 85 -7.14 9.49 22.34
CA LYS A 85 -8.21 10.05 23.21
C LYS A 85 -9.25 10.89 22.45
N ARG A 86 -9.01 11.19 21.17
CA ARG A 86 -9.93 11.96 20.30
C ARG A 86 -10.85 11.06 19.50
N VAL A 87 -10.56 9.77 19.45
CA VAL A 87 -11.42 8.81 18.76
C VAL A 87 -12.62 8.53 19.65
N GLU A 88 -13.79 8.80 19.12
CA GLU A 88 -15.06 8.58 19.81
C GLU A 88 -15.42 7.09 19.90
N ASP A 89 -16.31 6.72 20.83
CA ASP A 89 -16.90 5.39 20.84
C ASP A 89 -17.75 5.18 19.58
N HIS A 90 -17.74 3.96 19.07
CA HIS A 90 -18.38 3.61 17.78
C HIS A 90 -17.83 4.42 16.59
N ALA A 91 -16.55 4.77 16.64
CA ALA A 91 -15.86 5.48 15.57
C ALA A 91 -15.81 4.68 14.27
N ALA A 92 -15.65 5.42 13.17
CA ALA A 92 -15.19 4.85 11.91
C ALA A 92 -13.79 4.24 12.09
N SER A 93 -13.45 3.27 11.25
CA SER A 93 -12.15 2.62 11.31
C SER A 93 -11.64 2.24 9.92
N LEU A 94 -10.33 2.03 9.85
CA LEU A 94 -9.64 1.58 8.66
C LEU A 94 -8.83 0.31 8.99
N VAL A 95 -9.12 -0.78 8.30
CA VAL A 95 -8.23 -1.96 8.27
C VAL A 95 -7.19 -1.70 7.21
N TYR A 96 -5.92 -1.61 7.63
CA TYR A 96 -4.79 -1.20 6.80
C TYR A 96 -3.87 -2.38 6.50
N PHE A 97 -3.59 -2.60 5.23
CA PHE A 97 -2.66 -3.61 4.74
C PHE A 97 -1.39 -2.90 4.27
N HIS A 98 -0.24 -3.29 4.83
CA HIS A 98 1.02 -2.66 4.51
C HIS A 98 1.52 -3.03 3.11
N GLY A 99 2.33 -2.16 2.50
CA GLY A 99 3.07 -2.42 1.29
C GLY A 99 4.28 -3.34 1.50
N GLY A 100 5.03 -3.55 0.42
CA GLY A 100 6.24 -4.39 0.44
C GLY A 100 6.17 -5.62 -0.47
N GLY A 101 5.40 -5.56 -1.55
CA GLY A 101 5.36 -6.59 -2.60
C GLY A 101 4.96 -7.98 -2.08
N TRP A 102 4.17 -8.07 -1.01
CA TRP A 102 3.76 -9.30 -0.31
C TRP A 102 4.92 -10.11 0.30
N VAL A 103 6.16 -9.62 0.21
CA VAL A 103 7.39 -10.32 0.61
C VAL A 103 8.08 -9.66 1.80
N ILE A 104 8.00 -8.33 1.90
CA ILE A 104 8.64 -7.53 2.96
C ILE A 104 7.60 -6.63 3.63
N GLY A 105 8.02 -5.93 4.69
CA GLY A 105 7.15 -5.07 5.48
C GLY A 105 6.47 -5.83 6.63
N ASN A 106 5.94 -5.05 7.56
CA ASN A 106 5.20 -5.51 8.73
C ASN A 106 4.52 -4.31 9.42
N THR A 107 3.85 -4.53 10.54
CA THR A 107 3.23 -3.46 11.32
C THR A 107 4.22 -2.43 11.86
N ASP A 108 5.47 -2.80 12.14
CA ASP A 108 6.50 -1.85 12.63
C ASP A 108 6.98 -0.92 11.52
N THR A 109 7.17 -1.42 10.30
CA THR A 109 7.62 -0.61 9.16
C THR A 109 6.57 0.43 8.72
N HIS A 110 5.29 0.20 9.04
CA HIS A 110 4.18 1.10 8.72
C HIS A 110 3.57 1.79 9.95
N ASP A 111 4.22 1.67 11.14
CA ASP A 111 3.76 2.25 12.40
C ASP A 111 3.53 3.78 12.28
N ASN A 112 4.47 4.49 11.66
CA ASN A 112 4.36 5.94 11.47
C ASN A 112 3.15 6.34 10.61
N VAL A 113 2.88 5.62 9.54
CA VAL A 113 1.75 5.85 8.64
C VAL A 113 0.44 5.63 9.39
N CYS A 114 0.32 4.51 10.08
CA CYS A 114 -0.89 4.15 10.83
C CYS A 114 -1.16 5.16 11.96
N ARG A 115 -0.12 5.58 12.71
CA ARG A 115 -0.25 6.64 13.72
C ARG A 115 -0.66 7.98 13.11
N TYR A 116 -0.08 8.33 11.97
CA TYR A 116 -0.40 9.58 11.27
C TYR A 116 -1.85 9.59 10.78
N LEU A 117 -2.30 8.52 10.16
CA LEU A 117 -3.70 8.38 9.72
C LEU A 117 -4.66 8.43 10.92
N CYS A 118 -4.38 7.69 12.00
CA CYS A 118 -5.18 7.73 13.23
C CYS A 118 -5.29 9.15 13.79
N GLU A 119 -4.17 9.89 13.85
CA GLU A 119 -4.15 11.28 14.34
C GLU A 119 -4.96 12.22 13.45
N LYS A 120 -4.80 12.11 12.13
CA LYS A 120 -5.38 13.06 11.18
C LYS A 120 -6.86 12.84 10.93
N LEU A 121 -7.27 11.59 10.90
CA LEU A 121 -8.65 11.22 10.60
C LEU A 121 -9.51 11.07 11.86
N ASN A 122 -8.92 11.02 13.06
CA ASN A 122 -9.59 10.71 14.32
C ASN A 122 -10.42 9.41 14.26
N ILE A 123 -9.85 8.38 13.63
CA ILE A 123 -10.45 7.05 13.51
C ILE A 123 -9.50 5.99 14.09
N LYS A 124 -10.01 4.81 14.38
CA LYS A 124 -9.16 3.65 14.71
C LYS A 124 -8.52 3.09 13.44
N ILE A 125 -7.25 2.68 13.55
CA ILE A 125 -6.55 1.98 12.48
C ILE A 125 -6.21 0.58 12.96
N PHE A 126 -6.48 -0.44 12.16
CA PHE A 126 -6.13 -1.84 12.39
C PHE A 126 -5.13 -2.28 11.33
N SER A 127 -3.84 -2.25 11.67
CA SER A 127 -2.76 -2.67 10.77
C SER A 127 -2.58 -4.17 10.87
N VAL A 128 -2.63 -4.86 9.73
CA VAL A 128 -2.60 -6.32 9.66
C VAL A 128 -1.20 -6.80 9.30
N ASP A 129 -0.63 -7.66 10.14
CA ASP A 129 0.64 -8.35 9.91
C ASP A 129 0.38 -9.68 9.18
N TYR A 130 -0.05 -9.59 7.93
CA TYR A 130 -0.38 -10.76 7.11
C TYR A 130 0.87 -11.57 6.78
N ARG A 131 0.73 -12.88 6.63
CA ARG A 131 1.82 -13.81 6.32
C ARG A 131 2.44 -13.51 4.96
N LEU A 132 3.77 -13.50 4.89
CA LEU A 132 4.54 -13.05 3.75
C LEU A 132 5.02 -14.20 2.86
N SER A 133 5.15 -13.90 1.58
CA SER A 133 5.78 -14.75 0.57
C SER A 133 7.32 -14.68 0.69
N PRO A 134 8.05 -15.71 0.28
CA PRO A 134 7.61 -16.91 -0.42
C PRO A 134 7.10 -18.03 0.49
N GLU A 135 7.18 -17.87 1.82
CA GLU A 135 6.74 -18.88 2.79
C GLU A 135 5.24 -19.13 2.67
N PHE A 136 4.49 -18.05 2.42
CA PHE A 136 3.03 -18.07 2.27
C PHE A 136 2.63 -17.31 0.98
N LYS A 137 2.56 -18.06 -0.12
CA LYS A 137 2.21 -17.51 -1.42
C LYS A 137 0.72 -17.19 -1.55
N PHE A 138 0.35 -16.54 -2.65
CA PHE A 138 -1.05 -16.36 -3.02
C PHE A 138 -1.80 -17.71 -2.99
N PRO A 139 -3.00 -17.79 -2.37
CA PRO A 139 -3.80 -16.65 -1.86
C PRO A 139 -3.63 -16.34 -0.36
N THR A 140 -2.66 -16.92 0.36
CA THR A 140 -2.58 -16.82 1.82
C THR A 140 -2.56 -15.36 2.35
N PRO A 141 -1.73 -14.43 1.84
CA PRO A 141 -1.75 -13.04 2.31
C PRO A 141 -3.12 -12.37 2.16
N LEU A 142 -3.84 -12.68 1.08
CA LEU A 142 -5.17 -12.15 0.82
C LEU A 142 -6.21 -12.75 1.77
N ASN A 143 -6.14 -14.06 2.05
CA ASN A 143 -7.01 -14.74 2.99
C ASN A 143 -6.81 -14.22 4.43
N ASP A 144 -5.57 -13.93 4.82
CA ASP A 144 -5.26 -13.31 6.11
C ASP A 144 -5.91 -11.92 6.23
N CYS A 145 -5.84 -11.11 5.18
CA CYS A 145 -6.49 -9.79 5.14
C CYS A 145 -8.02 -9.89 5.23
N LEU A 146 -8.63 -10.87 4.55
CA LEU A 146 -10.07 -11.16 4.65
C LEU A 146 -10.45 -11.55 6.08
N SER A 147 -9.68 -12.47 6.70
CA SER A 147 -9.90 -12.92 8.08
C SER A 147 -9.76 -11.77 9.08
N ALA A 148 -8.75 -10.92 8.90
CA ALA A 148 -8.54 -9.75 9.76
C ALA A 148 -9.69 -8.73 9.64
N TYR A 149 -10.16 -8.45 8.43
CA TYR A 149 -11.32 -7.58 8.22
C TYR A 149 -12.58 -8.16 8.88
N GLU A 150 -12.85 -9.45 8.71
CA GLU A 150 -13.99 -10.12 9.34
C GLU A 150 -13.85 -10.14 10.87
N TRP A 151 -12.65 -10.35 11.40
CA TRP A 151 -12.41 -10.28 12.82
C TRP A 151 -12.72 -8.88 13.39
N VAL A 152 -12.29 -7.81 12.70
CA VAL A 152 -12.55 -6.42 13.12
C VAL A 152 -14.06 -6.16 13.20
N ILE A 153 -14.83 -6.48 12.15
CA ILE A 153 -16.27 -6.23 12.14
C ILE A 153 -17.04 -7.08 13.15
N ASN A 154 -16.60 -8.32 13.40
CA ASN A 154 -17.25 -9.24 14.33
C ASN A 154 -16.94 -8.92 15.81
N ASN A 155 -15.85 -8.21 16.09
CA ASN A 155 -15.48 -7.76 17.44
C ASN A 155 -15.79 -6.28 17.70
N ASN A 156 -16.72 -5.70 16.94
CA ASN A 156 -17.00 -4.27 16.92
C ASN A 156 -17.28 -3.68 18.32
N GLU A 157 -18.03 -4.37 19.18
CA GLU A 157 -18.33 -3.92 20.53
C GLU A 157 -17.07 -3.86 21.41
N LYS A 158 -16.26 -4.94 21.41
CA LYS A 158 -14.99 -4.99 22.14
C LYS A 158 -14.01 -3.92 21.64
N LEU A 159 -14.03 -3.65 20.35
CA LEU A 159 -13.17 -2.67 19.72
C LEU A 159 -13.76 -1.25 19.75
N SER A 160 -14.99 -1.05 20.25
CA SER A 160 -15.71 0.23 20.27
C SER A 160 -15.71 0.93 18.90
N ILE A 161 -16.10 0.18 17.84
CA ILE A 161 -16.21 0.69 16.47
C ILE A 161 -17.63 0.48 15.92
N ASP A 162 -17.98 1.23 14.90
CA ASP A 162 -19.19 1.00 14.13
C ASP A 162 -18.90 0.03 12.96
N PRO A 163 -19.45 -1.20 12.97
CA PRO A 163 -19.15 -2.19 11.93
C PRO A 163 -19.61 -1.77 10.53
N GLN A 164 -20.53 -0.78 10.43
CA GLN A 164 -20.94 -0.21 9.15
C GLN A 164 -19.99 0.89 8.64
N LYS A 165 -19.07 1.36 9.48
CA LYS A 165 -18.09 2.40 9.16
C LYS A 165 -16.65 1.86 9.13
N VAL A 166 -16.50 0.61 8.73
CA VAL A 166 -15.18 -0.01 8.55
C VAL A 166 -14.78 0.06 7.08
N SER A 167 -13.71 0.80 6.81
CA SER A 167 -13.07 0.89 5.49
C SER A 167 -11.88 -0.05 5.42
N VAL A 168 -11.41 -0.34 4.21
CA VAL A 168 -10.13 -1.04 3.98
C VAL A 168 -9.18 -0.14 3.21
N GLY A 169 -7.89 -0.35 3.37
CA GLY A 169 -6.92 0.40 2.58
C GLY A 169 -5.51 -0.14 2.75
N GLY A 170 -4.61 0.40 1.96
CA GLY A 170 -3.21 0.04 2.02
C GLY A 170 -2.42 0.71 0.92
N ASP A 171 -1.11 0.52 0.99
CA ASP A 171 -0.17 1.05 0.02
C ASP A 171 0.46 -0.07 -0.81
N SER A 172 0.69 0.17 -2.10
CA SER A 172 1.38 -0.78 -3.01
C SER A 172 0.68 -2.16 -3.03
N ALA A 173 1.36 -3.23 -2.63
CA ALA A 173 0.79 -4.56 -2.44
C ALA A 173 -0.40 -4.56 -1.45
N GLY A 174 -0.36 -3.72 -0.41
CA GLY A 174 -1.50 -3.56 0.52
C GLY A 174 -2.71 -2.92 -0.14
N GLY A 175 -2.51 -1.98 -1.06
CA GLY A 175 -3.57 -1.41 -1.91
C GLY A 175 -4.17 -2.47 -2.84
N ASN A 176 -3.35 -3.38 -3.37
CA ASN A 176 -3.80 -4.55 -4.13
C ASN A 176 -4.71 -5.45 -3.27
N LEU A 177 -4.25 -5.81 -2.06
CA LEU A 177 -5.00 -6.66 -1.13
C LEU A 177 -6.34 -6.03 -0.75
N ALA A 178 -6.39 -4.71 -0.55
CA ALA A 178 -7.62 -3.98 -0.25
C ALA A 178 -8.63 -4.01 -1.43
N ALA A 179 -8.15 -3.76 -2.65
CA ALA A 179 -8.99 -3.84 -3.85
C ALA A 179 -9.50 -5.27 -4.10
N SER A 180 -8.64 -6.27 -3.95
CA SER A 180 -8.97 -7.68 -4.12
C SER A 180 -9.97 -8.18 -3.07
N LEU A 181 -9.83 -7.74 -1.82
CA LEU A 181 -10.81 -8.00 -0.74
C LEU A 181 -12.20 -7.50 -1.13
N CYS A 182 -12.30 -6.27 -1.65
CA CYS A 182 -13.59 -5.71 -2.09
C CYS A 182 -14.22 -6.54 -3.22
N LEU A 183 -13.42 -7.00 -4.20
CA LEU A 183 -13.88 -7.86 -5.29
C LEU A 183 -14.40 -9.20 -4.79
N ILE A 184 -13.67 -9.86 -3.89
CA ILE A 184 -14.06 -11.17 -3.32
C ILE A 184 -15.35 -11.02 -2.55
N ARG A 185 -15.45 -10.06 -1.63
CA ARG A 185 -16.67 -9.86 -0.83
C ARG A 185 -17.88 -9.58 -1.70
N LYS A 186 -17.71 -8.79 -2.78
CA LYS A 186 -18.77 -8.56 -3.77
C LYS A 186 -19.18 -9.87 -4.46
N SER A 187 -18.23 -10.67 -4.93
CA SER A 187 -18.53 -11.93 -5.62
C SER A 187 -19.24 -12.95 -4.73
N GLU A 188 -18.96 -12.88 -3.42
CA GLU A 188 -19.60 -13.74 -2.41
C GLU A 188 -20.94 -13.16 -1.88
N GLY A 189 -21.37 -12.00 -2.35
CA GLY A 189 -22.58 -11.32 -1.86
C GLY A 189 -22.49 -10.89 -0.38
N LYS A 190 -21.28 -10.73 0.16
CA LYS A 190 -21.05 -10.30 1.53
C LYS A 190 -21.12 -8.77 1.66
N PRO A 191 -21.46 -8.21 2.84
CA PRO A 191 -21.38 -6.76 3.08
C PRO A 191 -20.01 -6.21 2.71
N LEU A 192 -19.99 -5.11 1.96
CA LEU A 192 -18.75 -4.47 1.51
C LEU A 192 -18.20 -3.51 2.56
N PRO A 193 -16.89 -3.23 2.57
CA PRO A 193 -16.32 -2.13 3.33
C PRO A 193 -16.98 -0.79 2.98
N GLN A 194 -16.99 0.17 3.91
CA GLN A 194 -17.57 1.49 3.68
C GLN A 194 -16.86 2.25 2.57
N ALA A 195 -15.53 2.13 2.47
CA ALA A 195 -14.71 2.73 1.43
C ALA A 195 -13.42 1.92 1.23
N GLN A 196 -12.70 2.20 0.15
CA GLN A 196 -11.36 1.66 -0.11
C GLN A 196 -10.36 2.79 -0.35
N LEU A 197 -9.24 2.77 0.39
CA LEU A 197 -8.11 3.70 0.24
C LEU A 197 -6.95 2.96 -0.44
N LEU A 198 -6.69 3.28 -1.70
CA LEU A 198 -5.72 2.60 -2.55
C LEU A 198 -4.55 3.53 -2.85
N ILE A 199 -3.44 3.36 -2.13
CA ILE A 199 -2.27 4.23 -2.22
C ILE A 199 -1.26 3.58 -3.16
N TYR A 200 -1.02 4.19 -4.32
CA TYR A 200 -0.21 3.66 -5.45
C TYR A 200 -0.33 2.14 -5.60
N PRO A 201 -1.58 1.63 -5.75
CA PRO A 201 -1.84 0.19 -5.68
C PRO A 201 -1.24 -0.56 -6.86
N VAL A 202 -0.81 -1.81 -6.62
CA VAL A 202 -0.62 -2.79 -7.72
C VAL A 202 -2.00 -3.23 -8.19
N THR A 203 -2.31 -3.06 -9.48
CA THR A 203 -3.62 -3.45 -10.03
C THR A 203 -3.53 -4.35 -11.25
N ASP A 204 -2.34 -4.53 -11.84
CA ASP A 204 -2.10 -5.39 -13.00
C ASP A 204 -0.68 -6.00 -12.97
N LEU A 205 -0.56 -7.25 -12.51
CA LEU A 205 0.71 -7.96 -12.45
C LEU A 205 1.25 -8.43 -13.80
N ARG A 206 0.61 -8.11 -14.91
CA ARG A 206 1.14 -8.36 -16.26
C ARG A 206 2.24 -7.37 -16.64
N PHE A 207 2.33 -6.24 -15.93
CA PHE A 207 3.36 -5.21 -16.09
C PHE A 207 3.47 -4.67 -17.52
N ILE A 208 2.34 -4.39 -18.17
CA ILE A 208 2.28 -3.99 -19.58
C ILE A 208 2.16 -2.49 -19.83
N THR A 209 2.00 -1.68 -18.79
CA THR A 209 1.79 -0.23 -18.91
C THR A 209 3.06 0.52 -19.31
N ASN A 210 2.91 1.75 -19.83
CA ASN A 210 4.06 2.55 -20.26
C ASN A 210 4.94 3.00 -19.08
N SER A 211 4.32 3.29 -17.92
CA SER A 211 5.07 3.68 -16.72
C SER A 211 6.06 2.60 -16.29
N ILE A 212 5.65 1.32 -16.23
CA ILE A 212 6.53 0.22 -15.82
C ILE A 212 7.45 -0.26 -16.93
N GLN A 213 7.04 -0.17 -18.20
CA GLN A 213 7.85 -0.67 -19.32
C GLN A 213 8.93 0.29 -19.76
N LYS A 214 8.73 1.62 -19.60
CA LYS A 214 9.60 2.66 -20.15
C LYS A 214 9.91 3.80 -19.19
N GLU A 215 8.89 4.56 -18.75
CA GLU A 215 9.11 5.86 -18.09
C GLU A 215 9.75 5.72 -16.70
N CYS A 216 9.33 4.73 -15.94
CA CYS A 216 9.76 4.50 -14.56
C CYS A 216 10.27 3.07 -14.35
N SER A 217 10.69 2.39 -15.42
CA SER A 217 11.23 1.02 -15.33
C SER A 217 12.44 0.91 -14.41
N GLU A 218 13.22 1.98 -14.32
CA GLU A 218 14.45 2.09 -13.54
C GLU A 218 14.61 3.48 -12.92
N GLY A 219 15.43 3.59 -11.88
CA GLY A 219 15.92 4.88 -11.36
C GLY A 219 15.04 5.58 -10.34
N PHE A 220 13.88 5.01 -9.93
CA PHE A 220 12.93 5.64 -9.00
C PHE A 220 12.59 4.75 -7.78
N LEU A 221 13.60 4.14 -7.17
CA LEU A 221 13.54 3.16 -6.06
C LEU A 221 12.85 1.85 -6.46
N LEU A 222 11.56 1.87 -6.73
CA LEU A 222 10.86 0.70 -7.29
C LEU A 222 11.19 0.60 -8.76
N THR A 223 11.61 -0.60 -9.20
CA THR A 223 11.96 -0.88 -10.59
C THR A 223 11.09 -2.02 -11.13
N LYS A 224 11.04 -2.15 -12.47
CA LYS A 224 10.39 -3.30 -13.10
C LYS A 224 11.02 -4.62 -12.63
N GLY A 225 12.36 -4.68 -12.53
CA GLY A 225 13.07 -5.87 -12.04
C GLY A 225 12.63 -6.27 -10.62
N MET A 226 12.47 -5.30 -9.71
CA MET A 226 11.93 -5.55 -8.38
C MET A 226 10.49 -6.05 -8.42
N MET A 227 9.63 -5.48 -9.28
CA MET A 227 8.25 -5.94 -9.42
C MET A 227 8.16 -7.39 -9.93
N GLU A 228 9.00 -7.77 -10.89
CA GLU A 228 9.11 -9.16 -11.35
C GLU A 228 9.60 -10.09 -10.23
N TRP A 229 10.58 -9.65 -9.45
CA TRP A 229 11.09 -10.40 -8.30
C TRP A 229 9.99 -10.63 -7.25
N PHE A 230 9.23 -9.59 -6.88
CA PHE A 230 8.11 -9.69 -5.95
C PHE A 230 7.04 -10.66 -6.46
N ALA A 231 6.63 -10.51 -7.72
CA ALA A 231 5.62 -11.37 -8.33
C ALA A 231 6.06 -12.85 -8.37
N GLY A 232 7.34 -13.11 -8.67
CA GLY A 232 7.91 -14.46 -8.70
C GLY A 232 7.94 -15.15 -7.32
N HIS A 233 8.03 -14.36 -6.22
CA HIS A 233 7.93 -14.90 -4.87
C HIS A 233 6.47 -15.04 -4.40
N TYR A 234 5.58 -14.17 -4.85
CA TYR A 234 4.17 -14.15 -4.45
C TYR A 234 3.34 -15.22 -5.15
N LEU A 235 3.59 -15.46 -6.44
CA LEU A 235 2.79 -16.36 -7.28
C LEU A 235 3.46 -17.73 -7.45
N ASP A 236 2.66 -18.77 -7.56
CA ASP A 236 3.16 -20.12 -7.92
C ASP A 236 3.37 -20.30 -9.41
N SER A 237 2.69 -19.49 -10.23
CA SER A 237 2.84 -19.52 -11.69
C SER A 237 2.46 -18.18 -12.31
N ASP A 238 3.05 -17.89 -13.48
CA ASP A 238 2.75 -16.67 -14.24
C ASP A 238 1.29 -16.61 -14.71
N GLY A 239 0.62 -17.73 -14.90
CA GLY A 239 -0.80 -17.76 -15.28
C GLY A 239 -1.72 -17.13 -14.24
N LEU A 240 -1.29 -17.02 -12.98
CA LEU A 240 -2.05 -16.33 -11.94
C LEU A 240 -2.05 -14.82 -12.10
N ARG A 241 -1.19 -14.24 -12.94
CA ARG A 241 -1.19 -12.79 -13.22
C ARG A 241 -2.50 -12.30 -13.85
N ASP A 242 -3.23 -13.20 -14.54
CA ASP A 242 -4.53 -12.90 -15.15
C ASP A 242 -5.72 -13.11 -14.19
N ASP A 243 -5.48 -13.61 -12.97
CA ASP A 243 -6.54 -13.73 -11.95
C ASP A 243 -6.89 -12.35 -11.39
N ALA A 244 -8.18 -12.00 -11.42
CA ALA A 244 -8.67 -10.71 -10.92
C ALA A 244 -8.42 -10.49 -9.41
N ARG A 245 -8.20 -11.55 -8.63
CA ARG A 245 -7.81 -11.48 -7.22
C ARG A 245 -6.33 -11.07 -7.04
N VAL A 246 -5.55 -11.21 -8.10
CA VAL A 246 -4.14 -10.82 -8.18
C VAL A 246 -4.00 -9.48 -8.92
N SER A 247 -4.74 -9.35 -10.01
CA SER A 247 -4.77 -8.16 -10.89
C SER A 247 -6.19 -7.55 -10.92
N PRO A 248 -6.58 -6.75 -9.94
CA PRO A 248 -7.94 -6.16 -9.82
C PRO A 248 -8.39 -5.38 -11.07
N LEU A 249 -7.45 -4.82 -11.82
CA LEU A 249 -7.76 -4.15 -13.08
C LEU A 249 -8.42 -5.08 -14.10
N LEU A 250 -8.24 -6.40 -13.99
CA LEU A 250 -8.80 -7.39 -14.91
C LEU A 250 -10.20 -7.88 -14.51
N ALA A 251 -10.72 -7.50 -13.34
CA ALA A 251 -12.04 -7.91 -12.91
C ALA A 251 -13.10 -7.52 -13.94
N GLU A 252 -13.94 -8.47 -14.36
CA GLU A 252 -14.97 -8.23 -15.39
C GLU A 252 -16.04 -7.24 -14.92
N ASN A 253 -16.43 -7.30 -13.65
CA ASN A 253 -17.47 -6.44 -13.08
C ASN A 253 -17.01 -5.78 -11.78
N VAL A 254 -16.83 -4.46 -11.85
CA VAL A 254 -16.47 -3.60 -10.71
C VAL A 254 -17.62 -2.67 -10.27
N GLU A 255 -18.83 -2.77 -10.87
CA GLU A 255 -19.99 -1.97 -10.50
C GLU A 255 -20.43 -2.26 -9.05
N GLY A 256 -20.79 -1.23 -8.30
CA GLY A 256 -21.24 -1.36 -6.90
C GLY A 256 -20.14 -1.71 -5.91
N LEU A 257 -18.86 -1.58 -6.27
CA LEU A 257 -17.76 -1.60 -5.31
C LEU A 257 -17.80 -0.37 -4.40
N PRO A 258 -17.17 -0.44 -3.21
CA PRO A 258 -17.15 0.69 -2.28
C PRO A 258 -16.58 1.96 -2.90
N PRO A 259 -17.00 3.16 -2.43
CA PRO A 259 -16.33 4.41 -2.74
C PRO A 259 -14.81 4.27 -2.62
N ALA A 260 -14.06 4.81 -3.58
CA ALA A 260 -12.62 4.64 -3.66
C ALA A 260 -11.86 5.96 -3.63
N ILE A 261 -10.79 6.02 -2.84
CA ILE A 261 -9.74 7.03 -2.97
C ILE A 261 -8.54 6.31 -3.59
N VAL A 262 -8.16 6.69 -4.81
CA VAL A 262 -7.01 6.14 -5.52
C VAL A 262 -5.93 7.19 -5.61
N VAL A 263 -4.76 6.91 -5.05
CA VAL A 263 -3.62 7.82 -5.01
C VAL A 263 -2.50 7.24 -5.88
N THR A 264 -1.88 8.04 -6.74
CA THR A 264 -0.72 7.63 -7.55
C THR A 264 0.43 8.62 -7.42
N ALA A 265 1.64 8.21 -7.80
CA ALA A 265 2.83 9.03 -7.85
C ALA A 265 3.32 9.20 -9.30
N GLY A 266 3.81 10.39 -9.65
CA GLY A 266 4.17 10.70 -11.04
C GLY A 266 5.42 10.01 -11.56
N PHE A 267 6.32 9.59 -10.64
CA PHE A 267 7.56 8.86 -10.93
C PHE A 267 7.50 7.45 -10.33
N ASP A 268 6.48 6.70 -10.72
CA ASP A 268 6.14 5.38 -10.19
C ASP A 268 5.83 4.42 -11.34
N PRO A 269 6.44 3.22 -11.37
CA PRO A 269 6.09 2.21 -12.37
C PRO A 269 4.60 1.80 -12.32
N LEU A 270 3.93 1.91 -11.15
CA LEU A 270 2.52 1.53 -10.96
C LEU A 270 1.52 2.66 -11.27
N ARG A 271 2.00 3.84 -11.71
CA ARG A 271 1.15 5.01 -11.97
C ARG A 271 0.00 4.70 -12.94
N ASP A 272 0.33 4.19 -14.12
CA ASP A 272 -0.62 4.04 -15.22
C ASP A 272 -1.69 2.97 -14.90
N GLU A 273 -1.31 1.90 -14.21
CA GLU A 273 -2.27 0.86 -13.81
C GLU A 273 -3.20 1.33 -12.68
N GLY A 274 -2.68 2.13 -11.74
CA GLY A 274 -3.49 2.77 -10.69
C GLY A 274 -4.51 3.76 -11.28
N GLU A 275 -4.11 4.60 -12.23
CA GLU A 275 -4.99 5.50 -12.97
C GLU A 275 -6.05 4.70 -13.75
N ALA A 276 -5.63 3.66 -14.48
CA ALA A 276 -6.53 2.81 -15.25
C ALA A 276 -7.59 2.12 -14.36
N TYR A 277 -7.21 1.69 -13.15
CA TYR A 277 -8.16 1.11 -12.20
C TYR A 277 -9.14 2.16 -11.69
N SER A 278 -8.67 3.37 -11.35
CA SER A 278 -9.54 4.50 -11.01
C SER A 278 -10.57 4.80 -12.11
N ASP A 279 -10.13 4.84 -13.36
CA ASP A 279 -11.00 5.09 -14.52
C ASP A 279 -12.00 3.97 -14.75
N LYS A 280 -11.57 2.71 -14.53
CA LYS A 280 -12.45 1.55 -14.60
C LYS A 280 -13.57 1.62 -13.56
N LEU A 281 -13.25 1.99 -12.32
CA LEU A 281 -14.21 2.19 -11.24
C LEU A 281 -15.20 3.30 -11.58
N LYS A 282 -14.73 4.46 -12.08
CA LYS A 282 -15.57 5.59 -12.50
C LYS A 282 -16.51 5.20 -13.64
N LYS A 283 -16.02 4.49 -14.66
CA LYS A 283 -16.82 4.00 -15.80
C LYS A 283 -17.94 3.05 -15.38
N ALA A 284 -17.75 2.35 -14.26
CA ALA A 284 -18.78 1.49 -13.65
C ALA A 284 -19.67 2.23 -12.63
N ASN A 285 -19.71 3.56 -12.67
CA ASN A 285 -20.50 4.44 -11.81
C ASN A 285 -20.22 4.33 -10.30
N ASN A 286 -19.02 3.87 -9.91
CA ASN A 286 -18.63 3.97 -8.51
C ASN A 286 -18.16 5.40 -8.18
N GLU A 287 -18.32 5.81 -6.92
CA GLU A 287 -17.77 7.05 -6.41
C GLU A 287 -16.23 6.92 -6.28
N VAL A 288 -15.47 7.79 -6.98
CA VAL A 288 -14.01 7.71 -7.00
C VAL A 288 -13.37 9.08 -6.90
N THR A 289 -12.54 9.27 -5.91
CA THR A 289 -11.58 10.39 -5.82
C THR A 289 -10.22 9.90 -6.29
N TYR A 290 -9.71 10.48 -7.39
CA TYR A 290 -8.37 10.20 -7.89
C TYR A 290 -7.43 11.36 -7.59
N ILE A 291 -6.26 11.05 -6.99
CA ILE A 291 -5.24 12.03 -6.60
C ILE A 291 -3.90 11.60 -7.18
N GLU A 292 -3.33 12.36 -8.10
CA GLU A 292 -1.96 12.19 -8.54
C GLU A 292 -1.02 13.13 -7.80
N PHE A 293 0.10 12.59 -7.30
CA PHE A 293 1.24 13.36 -6.80
C PHE A 293 2.33 13.40 -7.89
N PRO A 294 2.28 14.35 -8.84
CA PRO A 294 3.05 14.29 -10.09
C PRO A 294 4.57 14.44 -9.90
N ARG A 295 5.04 14.80 -8.71
CA ARG A 295 6.45 15.04 -8.39
C ARG A 295 7.05 13.98 -7.45
N TYR A 296 6.28 12.92 -7.14
CA TYR A 296 6.61 11.96 -6.11
C TYR A 296 6.96 10.60 -6.73
N ILE A 297 7.66 9.78 -5.94
CA ILE A 297 8.06 8.41 -6.27
C ILE A 297 7.16 7.40 -5.55
N HIS A 298 7.24 6.12 -5.95
CA HIS A 298 6.64 5.02 -5.21
C HIS A 298 7.11 4.99 -3.76
N GLY A 299 6.25 4.60 -2.83
CA GLY A 299 6.58 4.50 -1.40
C GLY A 299 6.60 5.84 -0.64
N PHE A 300 6.27 6.96 -1.28
CA PHE A 300 6.33 8.28 -0.63
C PHE A 300 5.48 8.40 0.64
N PHE A 301 4.40 7.63 0.73
CA PHE A 301 3.50 7.65 1.87
C PHE A 301 4.17 7.17 3.17
N ASN A 302 5.19 6.30 3.05
CA ASN A 302 6.04 5.88 4.16
C ASN A 302 7.20 6.84 4.45
N MET A 303 7.33 7.93 3.67
CA MET A 303 8.43 8.92 3.78
C MET A 303 7.94 10.25 4.38
N LEU A 304 7.05 10.20 5.38
CA LEU A 304 6.45 11.38 6.02
C LEU A 304 7.48 12.33 6.68
N GLN A 305 8.69 11.86 6.96
CA GLN A 305 9.81 12.65 7.46
C GLN A 305 10.41 13.58 6.40
N ILE A 306 10.17 13.34 5.11
CA ILE A 306 10.69 14.20 4.04
C ILE A 306 9.94 15.51 4.02
N PRO A 307 10.65 16.67 4.04
CA PRO A 307 10.02 17.97 4.00
C PRO A 307 9.09 18.14 2.79
N GLY A 308 7.85 18.53 3.05
CA GLY A 308 6.81 18.69 2.03
C GLY A 308 5.92 17.47 1.83
N VAL A 309 6.36 16.25 2.18
CA VAL A 309 5.52 15.05 2.05
C VAL A 309 4.38 15.07 3.07
N LYS A 310 4.69 15.25 4.35
CA LYS A 310 3.69 15.28 5.44
C LYS A 310 2.58 16.32 5.25
N GLN A 311 2.87 17.43 4.57
CA GLN A 311 1.87 18.48 4.30
C GLN A 311 1.02 18.19 3.06
N SER A 312 1.46 17.27 2.20
CA SER A 312 0.80 16.92 0.95
C SER A 312 -0.11 15.70 1.08
N VAL A 313 0.15 14.88 2.09
CA VAL A 313 -0.60 13.70 2.48
C VAL A 313 -1.52 14.05 3.66
#